data_e27f2955e1025e082d7897d0c96a2c9e
#
_entry.id   e27f2955e1025e082d7897d0c96a2c9e
#
_cell.length_a   1.000
_cell.length_b   1.000
_cell.length_c   1.000
_cell.angle_alpha   90.00
_cell.angle_beta   90.00
_cell.angle_gamma   90.00
#
_symmetry.space_group_name_H-M   'P 1'
#
loop_
_entity.id
_entity.type
_entity.pdbx_description
1 polymer ?
#
loop_
_entity_poly.entity_id
_entity_poly.type
_entity_poly.pdbx_seq_one_letter_code
_entity_poly.pdbx_strand_id
1 'polypeptide(L)'
;SHDFASRLIEEYAPLFRSRSFNIGGDETFDLGRGRSVQDSPGASRDELYADFVKDLCSTLAHRGLQPMLWADIALENPHTMDLLPGDITMLNWMYEPDIDESKIQTIASQGRRQFVCPAVRAWSRFFPDYDGAWLNTYRMAVAGLKYGAEGMVVTDWGDYGHVNDPRLSVPGLCYGAQNAWNPVAIDACEMNHRISNLAYGDESGWLMDSLARIDSDGVSFPWDLAVQVLELEYGSGTGMLNTDVASYVERSCGGELMFDRALGCADARRRLLLRNHARLERRRDCDRALIDCGSAVVAVLDGSARGGLNPELLWVMLDGQRLFNRLGEELLVLAGGEDACGTKDVTGRALDASRRARLAADLELWFERYRVQWLSIGRYAELARIAHVVWSFADILRRGAL
;
A
#
# COMPACT_ATOMS: atom_id res chain seq x y z
N SER A 1 2.96 28.35 2.83
CA SER A 1 2.19 27.11 2.50
C SER A 1 0.72 27.37 2.37
N HIS A 2 0.07 28.15 3.25
CA HIS A 2 -1.35 28.48 3.20
C HIS A 2 -1.79 29.04 1.83
N ASP A 3 -1.17 30.12 1.33
CA ASP A 3 -1.50 30.73 0.03
C ASP A 3 -1.38 29.75 -1.15
N PHE A 4 -0.46 28.81 -1.05
CA PHE A 4 -0.30 27.78 -2.08
C PHE A 4 -1.46 26.79 -2.04
N ALA A 5 -1.81 26.27 -0.85
CA ALA A 5 -2.91 25.33 -0.69
C ALA A 5 -4.27 25.97 -1.06
N SER A 6 -4.48 27.23 -0.65
CA SER A 6 -5.69 27.98 -1.01
C SER A 6 -5.84 28.15 -2.53
N ARG A 7 -4.75 28.44 -3.25
CA ARG A 7 -4.79 28.52 -4.73
C ARG A 7 -5.09 27.18 -5.37
N LEU A 8 -4.56 26.07 -4.83
CA LEU A 8 -4.94 24.74 -5.33
C LEU A 8 -6.42 24.47 -5.15
N ILE A 9 -6.99 24.80 -3.98
CA ILE A 9 -8.44 24.70 -3.75
C ILE A 9 -9.18 25.55 -4.76
N GLU A 10 -8.74 26.77 -5.00
CA GLU A 10 -9.36 27.71 -5.94
C GLU A 10 -9.40 27.22 -7.38
N GLU A 11 -8.36 26.55 -7.82
CA GLU A 11 -8.26 25.96 -9.16
C GLU A 11 -9.05 24.66 -9.29
N TYR A 12 -9.06 23.82 -8.24
CA TYR A 12 -9.67 22.49 -8.29
C TYR A 12 -11.18 22.52 -8.02
N ALA A 13 -11.65 23.32 -7.04
CA ALA A 13 -13.05 23.30 -6.63
C ALA A 13 -14.05 23.51 -7.78
N PRO A 14 -13.82 24.43 -8.76
CA PRO A 14 -14.75 24.62 -9.88
C PRO A 14 -14.90 23.41 -10.81
N LEU A 15 -13.99 22.44 -10.75
CA LEU A 15 -14.04 21.24 -11.58
C LEU A 15 -15.10 20.22 -11.10
N PHE A 16 -15.60 20.38 -9.88
CA PHE A 16 -16.54 19.47 -9.25
C PHE A 16 -17.90 20.11 -9.01
N ARG A 17 -18.95 19.29 -9.08
CA ARG A 17 -20.30 19.70 -8.73
C ARG A 17 -20.61 19.52 -7.24
N SER A 18 -19.84 18.66 -6.56
CA SER A 18 -19.99 18.41 -5.13
C SER A 18 -19.65 19.65 -4.32
N ARG A 19 -20.36 19.82 -3.20
CA ARG A 19 -19.98 20.81 -2.20
C ARG A 19 -18.99 20.27 -1.16
N SER A 20 -18.82 18.94 -1.06
CA SER A 20 -17.85 18.33 -0.17
C SER A 20 -16.46 18.39 -0.79
N PHE A 21 -15.49 18.87 -0.04
CA PHE A 21 -14.12 19.02 -0.50
C PHE A 21 -13.15 18.50 0.58
N ASN A 22 -12.36 17.47 0.24
CA ASN A 22 -11.34 16.91 1.14
C ASN A 22 -10.07 17.78 1.06
N ILE A 23 -9.62 18.30 2.20
CA ILE A 23 -8.40 19.10 2.33
C ILE A 23 -7.16 18.29 2.73
N GLY A 24 -7.27 16.98 2.83
CA GLY A 24 -6.17 16.11 3.27
C GLY A 24 -5.98 16.16 4.79
N GLY A 25 -4.77 16.50 5.20
CA GLY A 25 -4.42 16.77 6.61
C GLY A 25 -3.97 15.54 7.39
N ASP A 26 -3.75 14.43 6.72
CA ASP A 26 -3.23 13.18 7.26
C ASP A 26 -1.70 13.19 7.41
N GLU A 27 -1.19 12.32 8.26
CA GLU A 27 0.23 11.95 8.38
C GLU A 27 1.22 13.13 8.44
N THR A 28 0.89 14.20 9.16
CA THR A 28 1.66 15.45 9.25
C THR A 28 2.92 15.30 10.14
N PHE A 29 3.82 14.37 9.78
CA PHE A 29 4.99 13.99 10.59
C PHE A 29 5.98 15.13 10.83
N ASP A 30 6.14 16.04 9.86
CA ASP A 30 7.08 17.17 9.92
C ASP A 30 6.51 18.43 10.57
N LEU A 31 5.24 18.42 10.94
CA LEU A 31 4.60 19.59 11.55
C LEU A 31 5.23 19.90 12.91
N GLY A 32 5.44 21.18 13.18
CA GLY A 32 6.13 21.62 14.39
C GLY A 32 7.67 21.49 14.31
N ARG A 33 8.20 21.32 13.09
CA ARG A 33 9.65 21.26 12.80
C ARG A 33 9.99 22.26 11.70
N GLY A 34 11.25 22.60 11.54
CA GLY A 34 11.67 23.56 10.53
C GLY A 34 11.13 24.97 10.75
N ARG A 35 10.60 25.64 9.71
CA ARG A 35 10.16 27.05 9.78
C ARG A 35 8.97 27.28 10.70
N SER A 36 8.03 26.37 10.79
CA SER A 36 6.84 26.54 11.62
C SER A 36 7.18 26.83 13.08
N VAL A 37 8.27 26.26 13.61
CA VAL A 37 8.77 26.55 14.96
C VAL A 37 9.28 27.99 15.08
N GLN A 38 9.89 28.52 14.01
CA GLN A 38 10.45 29.87 13.99
C GLN A 38 9.36 30.92 13.82
N ASP A 39 8.37 30.63 12.97
CA ASP A 39 7.27 31.55 12.62
C ASP A 39 6.23 31.64 13.75
N SER A 40 6.08 30.60 14.59
CA SER A 40 5.14 30.53 15.70
C SER A 40 5.81 29.99 16.97
N PRO A 41 6.69 30.78 17.61
CA PRO A 41 7.43 30.33 18.81
C PRO A 41 6.47 30.01 19.96
N GLY A 42 6.60 28.80 20.49
CA GLY A 42 5.80 28.33 21.62
C GLY A 42 4.44 27.72 21.25
N ALA A 43 4.02 27.74 19.99
CA ALA A 43 2.82 27.01 19.56
C ALA A 43 3.05 25.51 19.61
N SER A 44 2.08 24.76 20.12
CA SER A 44 2.06 23.30 20.09
C SER A 44 1.84 22.79 18.65
N ARG A 45 2.16 21.53 18.41
CA ARG A 45 1.87 20.87 17.12
C ARG A 45 0.36 20.89 16.81
N ASP A 46 -0.47 20.69 17.82
CA ASP A 46 -1.93 20.68 17.69
C ASP A 46 -2.49 22.06 17.29
N GLU A 47 -1.97 23.14 17.90
CA GLU A 47 -2.33 24.51 17.53
C GLU A 47 -1.91 24.85 16.10
N LEU A 48 -0.67 24.51 15.70
CA LEU A 48 -0.21 24.73 14.32
C LEU A 48 -1.05 23.98 13.29
N TYR A 49 -1.46 22.74 13.61
CA TYR A 49 -2.33 21.94 12.78
C TYR A 49 -3.71 22.56 12.64
N ALA A 50 -4.33 22.87 13.79
CA ALA A 50 -5.67 23.40 13.83
C ALA A 50 -5.77 24.78 13.15
N ASP A 51 -4.78 25.65 13.31
CA ASP A 51 -4.77 26.95 12.68
C ASP A 51 -4.66 26.84 11.16
N PHE A 52 -3.78 25.95 10.66
CA PHE A 52 -3.69 25.71 9.21
C PHE A 52 -5.00 25.15 8.64
N VAL A 53 -5.63 24.19 9.33
CA VAL A 53 -6.92 23.60 8.91
C VAL A 53 -8.02 24.66 8.93
N LYS A 54 -8.09 25.51 9.97
CA LYS A 54 -9.08 26.61 10.05
C LYS A 54 -8.97 27.58 8.88
N ASP A 55 -7.76 27.92 8.49
CA ASP A 55 -7.51 28.80 7.35
C ASP A 55 -8.03 28.20 6.04
N LEU A 56 -7.78 26.90 5.81
CA LEU A 56 -8.30 26.19 4.63
C LEU A 56 -9.83 26.06 4.68
N CYS A 57 -10.41 25.80 5.86
CA CYS A 57 -11.87 25.79 6.05
C CYS A 57 -12.49 27.16 5.73
N SER A 58 -11.83 28.25 6.11
CA SER A 58 -12.29 29.62 5.77
C SER A 58 -12.27 29.83 4.25
N THR A 59 -11.23 29.37 3.55
CA THR A 59 -11.16 29.41 2.08
C THR A 59 -12.33 28.67 1.43
N LEU A 60 -12.66 27.47 1.94
CA LEU A 60 -13.79 26.68 1.47
C LEU A 60 -15.15 27.35 1.77
N ALA A 61 -15.34 27.90 2.98
CA ALA A 61 -16.56 28.55 3.40
C ALA A 61 -16.92 29.74 2.51
N HIS A 62 -15.94 30.56 2.09
CA HIS A 62 -16.15 31.67 1.15
C HIS A 62 -16.66 31.20 -0.22
N ARG A 63 -16.53 29.93 -0.55
CA ARG A 63 -17.02 29.30 -1.78
C ARG A 63 -18.28 28.45 -1.57
N GLY A 64 -18.81 28.40 -0.36
CA GLY A 64 -19.95 27.56 0.01
C GLY A 64 -19.67 26.08 -0.04
N LEU A 65 -18.38 25.66 0.15
CA LEU A 65 -17.94 24.28 0.20
C LEU A 65 -17.88 23.77 1.63
N GLN A 66 -18.11 22.48 1.80
CA GLN A 66 -18.07 21.77 3.08
C GLN A 66 -16.72 21.04 3.23
N PRO A 67 -15.93 21.32 4.27
CA PRO A 67 -14.65 20.68 4.46
C PRO A 67 -14.80 19.21 4.88
N MET A 68 -13.94 18.37 4.33
CA MET A 68 -13.66 17.01 4.78
C MET A 68 -12.17 16.90 5.11
N LEU A 69 -11.82 16.08 6.10
CA LEU A 69 -10.46 15.96 6.63
C LEU A 69 -10.20 14.51 7.03
N TRP A 70 -9.00 13.97 6.73
CA TRP A 70 -8.58 12.70 7.28
C TRP A 70 -8.41 12.80 8.80
N ALA A 71 -8.93 11.82 9.53
CA ALA A 71 -9.19 11.94 10.97
C ALA A 71 -8.01 11.51 11.86
N ASP A 72 -6.95 10.94 11.32
CA ASP A 72 -5.85 10.33 12.06
C ASP A 72 -5.20 11.30 13.06
N ILE A 73 -4.80 12.49 12.64
CA ILE A 73 -4.17 13.48 13.50
C ILE A 73 -5.13 13.96 14.62
N ALA A 74 -6.41 14.14 14.29
CA ALA A 74 -7.41 14.54 15.27
C ALA A 74 -7.73 13.41 16.28
N LEU A 75 -7.54 12.15 15.88
CA LEU A 75 -7.73 10.98 16.75
C LEU A 75 -6.50 10.65 17.60
N GLU A 76 -5.28 11.03 17.16
CA GLU A 76 -4.07 10.86 17.97
C GLU A 76 -4.13 11.67 19.27
N ASN A 77 -4.71 12.87 19.22
CA ASN A 77 -4.87 13.74 20.39
C ASN A 77 -6.27 14.35 20.43
N PRO A 78 -7.10 14.01 21.44
CA PRO A 78 -8.43 14.59 21.60
C PRO A 78 -8.46 16.13 21.66
N HIS A 79 -7.41 16.77 22.17
CA HIS A 79 -7.29 18.22 22.19
C HIS A 79 -7.24 18.83 20.79
N THR A 80 -6.58 18.16 19.82
CA THR A 80 -6.59 18.61 18.41
C THR A 80 -8.01 18.68 17.88
N MET A 81 -8.82 17.66 18.15
CA MET A 81 -10.21 17.61 17.70
C MET A 81 -11.05 18.75 18.26
N ASP A 82 -10.82 19.14 19.52
CA ASP A 82 -11.52 20.28 20.16
C ASP A 82 -11.16 21.63 19.50
N LEU A 83 -9.95 21.74 18.95
CA LEU A 83 -9.51 22.97 18.28
C LEU A 83 -10.07 23.12 16.86
N LEU A 84 -10.53 22.04 16.22
CA LEU A 84 -11.01 22.05 14.84
C LEU A 84 -12.45 22.58 14.72
N PRO A 85 -12.81 23.26 13.59
CA PRO A 85 -14.18 23.63 13.29
C PRO A 85 -15.16 22.46 13.40
N GLY A 86 -16.34 22.68 13.98
CA GLY A 86 -17.32 21.63 14.26
C GLY A 86 -18.04 21.08 13.03
N ASP A 87 -18.02 21.79 11.92
CA ASP A 87 -18.68 21.44 10.67
C ASP A 87 -17.84 20.58 9.72
N ILE A 88 -16.59 20.27 10.09
CA ILE A 88 -15.74 19.37 9.31
C ILE A 88 -16.30 17.94 9.36
N THR A 89 -16.42 17.32 8.19
CA THR A 89 -16.70 15.87 8.09
C THR A 89 -15.40 15.08 8.20
N MET A 90 -15.32 14.20 9.19
CA MET A 90 -14.14 13.38 9.46
C MET A 90 -14.12 12.15 8.55
N LEU A 91 -13.02 11.95 7.81
CA LEU A 91 -12.75 10.75 7.03
C LEU A 91 -11.91 9.80 7.88
N ASN A 92 -12.57 8.86 8.54
CA ASN A 92 -11.95 7.95 9.50
C ASN A 92 -11.45 6.69 8.80
N TRP A 93 -10.16 6.67 8.47
CA TRP A 93 -9.54 5.58 7.75
C TRP A 93 -8.90 4.55 8.69
N MET A 94 -9.14 3.28 8.40
CA MET A 94 -8.50 2.11 9.02
C MET A 94 -8.48 1.00 7.98
N TYR A 95 -7.31 0.44 7.70
CA TYR A 95 -7.11 -0.49 6.58
C TYR A 95 -6.85 -1.92 7.02
N GLU A 96 -6.53 -2.14 8.30
CA GLU A 96 -6.36 -3.50 8.80
C GLU A 96 -7.71 -4.21 8.98
N PRO A 97 -7.76 -5.56 8.80
CA PRO A 97 -8.96 -6.32 9.08
C PRO A 97 -9.47 -6.16 10.51
N ASP A 98 -8.56 -6.08 11.49
CA ASP A 98 -8.89 -5.77 12.88
C ASP A 98 -8.96 -4.27 13.10
N ILE A 99 -10.16 -3.72 12.91
CA ILE A 99 -10.42 -2.29 13.12
C ILE A 99 -10.50 -1.93 14.61
N ASP A 100 -10.07 -0.72 14.95
CA ASP A 100 -10.31 -0.14 16.26
C ASP A 100 -11.63 0.66 16.27
N GLU A 101 -12.72 0.00 16.65
CA GLU A 101 -14.05 0.63 16.73
C GLU A 101 -14.08 1.87 17.66
N SER A 102 -13.15 1.98 18.62
CA SER A 102 -13.11 3.11 19.55
C SER A 102 -12.84 4.43 18.82
N LYS A 103 -12.13 4.42 17.71
CA LYS A 103 -11.90 5.59 16.86
C LYS A 103 -13.20 6.12 16.24
N ILE A 104 -14.06 5.22 15.76
CA ILE A 104 -15.39 5.58 15.20
C ILE A 104 -16.29 6.12 16.32
N GLN A 105 -16.29 5.44 17.47
CA GLN A 105 -17.05 5.86 18.65
C GLN A 105 -16.61 7.22 19.17
N THR A 106 -15.32 7.51 19.19
CA THR A 106 -14.77 8.80 19.66
C THR A 106 -15.32 9.97 18.84
N ILE A 107 -15.28 9.87 17.50
CA ILE A 107 -15.81 10.92 16.62
C ILE A 107 -17.33 11.09 16.84
N ALA A 108 -18.07 9.96 16.91
CA ALA A 108 -19.51 9.98 17.13
C ALA A 108 -19.89 10.61 18.47
N SER A 109 -19.15 10.28 19.56
CA SER A 109 -19.41 10.81 20.91
C SER A 109 -19.25 12.33 21.04
N GLN A 110 -18.43 12.92 20.15
CA GLN A 110 -18.27 14.37 20.05
C GLN A 110 -19.31 15.03 19.13
N GLY A 111 -20.28 14.28 18.63
CA GLY A 111 -21.33 14.79 17.74
C GLY A 111 -20.81 15.23 16.37
N ARG A 112 -19.65 14.77 15.95
CA ARG A 112 -19.06 15.13 14.66
C ARG A 112 -19.52 14.18 13.56
N ARG A 113 -19.67 14.74 12.37
CA ARG A 113 -19.96 13.99 11.15
C ARG A 113 -18.76 13.16 10.76
N GLN A 114 -18.99 11.92 10.31
CA GLN A 114 -17.91 11.07 9.82
C GLN A 114 -18.33 10.13 8.70
N PHE A 115 -17.37 9.82 7.84
CA PHE A 115 -17.40 8.66 6.94
C PHE A 115 -16.37 7.64 7.40
N VAL A 116 -16.69 6.36 7.34
CA VAL A 116 -15.73 5.29 7.55
C VAL A 116 -15.01 5.01 6.23
N CYS A 117 -13.68 4.88 6.26
CA CYS A 117 -12.87 4.79 5.06
C CYS A 117 -12.03 3.50 5.06
N PRO A 118 -12.60 2.37 4.60
CA PRO A 118 -11.85 1.14 4.37
C PRO A 118 -11.04 1.21 3.07
N ALA A 119 -10.22 0.19 2.81
CA ALA A 119 -9.40 0.11 1.61
C ALA A 119 -9.53 -1.21 0.85
N VAL A 120 -9.23 -1.17 -0.45
CA VAL A 120 -9.08 -2.36 -1.31
C VAL A 120 -7.80 -3.14 -1.04
N ARG A 121 -6.87 -2.61 -0.22
CA ARG A 121 -5.60 -3.21 0.22
C ARG A 121 -4.69 -3.63 -0.94
N ALA A 122 -4.56 -2.75 -1.94
CA ALA A 122 -3.77 -2.99 -3.14
C ALA A 122 -2.36 -2.37 -3.10
N TRP A 123 -2.10 -1.38 -2.22
CA TRP A 123 -0.82 -0.68 -2.17
C TRP A 123 0.35 -1.61 -1.82
N SER A 124 1.50 -1.33 -2.41
CA SER A 124 2.75 -2.06 -2.15
C SER A 124 2.68 -3.57 -2.41
N ARG A 125 1.83 -4.01 -3.36
CA ARG A 125 1.59 -5.42 -3.69
C ARG A 125 1.40 -5.62 -5.19
N PHE A 126 1.71 -6.80 -5.71
CA PHE A 126 1.34 -7.19 -7.07
C PHE A 126 -0.15 -7.51 -7.18
N PHE A 127 -0.70 -8.12 -6.15
CA PHE A 127 -2.11 -8.46 -6.05
C PHE A 127 -2.69 -7.89 -4.76
N PRO A 128 -3.92 -7.35 -4.76
CA PRO A 128 -4.60 -6.95 -3.55
C PRO A 128 -4.74 -8.11 -2.55
N ASP A 129 -4.73 -7.79 -1.26
CA ASP A 129 -5.15 -8.69 -0.21
C ASP A 129 -6.69 -8.74 -0.17
N TYR A 130 -7.29 -9.62 -0.98
CA TYR A 130 -8.74 -9.66 -1.14
C TYR A 130 -9.48 -10.11 0.14
N ASP A 131 -8.93 -11.06 0.88
CA ASP A 131 -9.53 -11.52 2.14
C ASP A 131 -9.49 -10.41 3.19
N GLY A 132 -8.36 -9.72 3.33
CA GLY A 132 -8.23 -8.56 4.19
C GLY A 132 -9.14 -7.41 3.77
N ALA A 133 -9.27 -7.13 2.48
CA ALA A 133 -10.16 -6.10 1.94
C ALA A 133 -11.64 -6.40 2.24
N TRP A 134 -12.07 -7.66 2.09
CA TRP A 134 -13.42 -8.08 2.46
C TRP A 134 -13.70 -7.84 3.94
N LEU A 135 -12.83 -8.34 4.82
CA LEU A 135 -12.99 -8.21 6.27
C LEU A 135 -12.96 -6.75 6.72
N ASN A 136 -12.04 -5.96 6.16
CA ASN A 136 -11.93 -4.54 6.46
C ASN A 136 -13.18 -3.77 6.05
N THR A 137 -13.63 -3.89 4.79
CA THR A 137 -14.84 -3.21 4.30
C THR A 137 -16.09 -3.61 5.06
N TYR A 138 -16.23 -4.90 5.40
CA TYR A 138 -17.34 -5.42 6.19
C TYR A 138 -17.36 -4.82 7.61
N ARG A 139 -16.26 -4.93 8.34
CA ARG A 139 -16.16 -4.44 9.72
C ARG A 139 -16.33 -2.93 9.81
N MET A 140 -15.73 -2.19 8.88
CA MET A 140 -15.90 -0.73 8.80
C MET A 140 -17.35 -0.34 8.53
N ALA A 141 -18.05 -1.04 7.63
CA ALA A 141 -19.47 -0.78 7.37
C ALA A 141 -20.36 -1.06 8.59
N VAL A 142 -20.15 -2.21 9.25
CA VAL A 142 -20.92 -2.59 10.46
C VAL A 142 -20.67 -1.60 11.60
N ALA A 143 -19.42 -1.24 11.87
CA ALA A 143 -19.09 -0.26 12.90
C ALA A 143 -19.60 1.15 12.53
N GLY A 144 -19.50 1.54 11.25
CA GLY A 144 -20.06 2.80 10.76
C GLY A 144 -21.57 2.91 11.03
N LEU A 145 -22.33 1.86 10.70
CA LEU A 145 -23.77 1.80 11.02
C LEU A 145 -24.04 1.88 12.52
N LYS A 146 -23.30 1.12 13.33
CA LYS A 146 -23.44 1.08 14.79
C LYS A 146 -23.26 2.46 15.44
N TYR A 147 -22.33 3.27 14.95
CA TYR A 147 -21.99 4.58 15.51
C TYR A 147 -22.49 5.75 14.67
N GLY A 148 -23.40 5.52 13.73
CA GLY A 148 -24.10 6.57 12.98
C GLY A 148 -23.21 7.35 11.99
N ALA A 149 -22.23 6.70 11.38
CA ALA A 149 -21.49 7.30 10.27
C ALA A 149 -22.44 7.61 9.09
N GLU A 150 -22.19 8.74 8.41
CA GLU A 150 -23.05 9.19 7.29
C GLU A 150 -22.86 8.37 6.02
N GLY A 151 -21.73 7.66 5.90
CA GLY A 151 -21.44 6.84 4.74
C GLY A 151 -20.08 6.19 4.81
N MET A 152 -19.67 5.61 3.68
CA MET A 152 -18.39 4.93 3.50
C MET A 152 -17.68 5.44 2.24
N VAL A 153 -16.37 5.63 2.33
CA VAL A 153 -15.49 5.95 1.21
C VAL A 153 -14.43 4.88 1.10
N VAL A 154 -14.54 4.02 0.09
CA VAL A 154 -13.53 2.97 -0.17
C VAL A 154 -12.32 3.60 -0.84
N THR A 155 -11.14 3.38 -0.28
CA THR A 155 -9.88 3.91 -0.80
C THR A 155 -9.10 2.86 -1.58
N ASP A 156 -8.32 3.34 -2.56
CA ASP A 156 -7.35 2.54 -3.32
C ASP A 156 -6.05 3.34 -3.43
N TRP A 157 -5.02 2.89 -2.74
CA TRP A 157 -3.73 3.58 -2.66
C TRP A 157 -2.69 2.93 -3.55
N GLY A 158 -1.77 3.73 -4.06
CA GLY A 158 -0.73 3.31 -4.98
C GLY A 158 0.68 3.62 -4.47
N ASP A 159 0.96 3.31 -3.22
CA ASP A 159 2.23 3.57 -2.58
C ASP A 159 3.40 2.90 -3.29
N TYR A 160 4.60 3.46 -3.13
CA TYR A 160 5.86 2.94 -3.68
C TYR A 160 5.82 2.64 -5.19
N GLY A 161 5.20 3.54 -5.96
CA GLY A 161 5.15 3.47 -7.41
C GLY A 161 3.93 2.76 -7.98
N HIS A 162 3.03 2.24 -7.13
CA HIS A 162 1.78 1.61 -7.56
C HIS A 162 2.01 0.39 -8.45
N VAL A 163 2.78 -0.57 -7.97
CA VAL A 163 3.16 -1.76 -8.76
C VAL A 163 1.97 -2.63 -9.17
N ASN A 164 0.87 -2.65 -8.39
CA ASN A 164 -0.35 -3.34 -8.76
C ASN A 164 -1.04 -2.67 -9.96
N ASP A 165 -1.76 -3.47 -10.72
CA ASP A 165 -2.61 -2.94 -11.79
C ASP A 165 -4.00 -2.57 -11.22
N PRO A 166 -4.51 -1.33 -11.40
CA PRO A 166 -5.80 -0.91 -10.86
C PRO A 166 -6.99 -1.75 -11.31
N ARG A 167 -6.88 -2.48 -12.42
CA ARG A 167 -7.91 -3.45 -12.84
C ARG A 167 -8.08 -4.60 -11.86
N LEU A 168 -7.06 -4.89 -11.05
CA LEU A 168 -7.12 -5.88 -9.98
C LEU A 168 -7.79 -5.36 -8.70
N SER A 169 -8.00 -4.04 -8.58
CA SER A 169 -8.72 -3.43 -7.45
C SER A 169 -10.24 -3.55 -7.56
N VAL A 170 -10.76 -3.92 -8.73
CA VAL A 170 -12.22 -4.04 -8.98
C VAL A 170 -12.93 -4.91 -7.93
N PRO A 171 -12.42 -6.10 -7.53
CA PRO A 171 -13.05 -6.89 -6.48
C PRO A 171 -13.19 -6.15 -5.14
N GLY A 172 -12.13 -5.45 -4.70
CA GLY A 172 -12.16 -4.66 -3.47
C GLY A 172 -13.20 -3.53 -3.51
N LEU A 173 -13.37 -2.89 -4.67
CA LEU A 173 -14.43 -1.90 -4.89
C LEU A 173 -15.83 -2.54 -4.85
N CYS A 174 -15.98 -3.76 -5.39
CA CYS A 174 -17.24 -4.51 -5.30
C CYS A 174 -17.55 -4.91 -3.84
N TYR A 175 -16.54 -5.30 -3.05
CA TYR A 175 -16.71 -5.55 -1.62
C TYR A 175 -17.21 -4.31 -0.89
N GLY A 176 -16.59 -3.18 -1.16
CA GLY A 176 -17.02 -1.90 -0.61
C GLY A 176 -18.45 -1.55 -0.98
N ALA A 177 -18.81 -1.67 -2.25
CA ALA A 177 -20.17 -1.40 -2.72
C ALA A 177 -21.22 -2.30 -2.06
N GLN A 178 -20.95 -3.62 -1.95
CA GLN A 178 -21.83 -4.56 -1.27
C GLN A 178 -22.00 -4.21 0.20
N ASN A 179 -20.90 -3.97 0.91
CA ASN A 179 -20.93 -3.69 2.34
C ASN A 179 -21.53 -2.32 2.67
N ALA A 180 -21.34 -1.32 1.79
CA ALA A 180 -22.02 -0.01 1.94
C ALA A 180 -23.52 -0.12 1.76
N TRP A 181 -23.98 -1.03 0.90
CA TRP A 181 -25.41 -1.26 0.67
C TRP A 181 -26.06 -2.14 1.75
N ASN A 182 -25.48 -3.29 2.04
CA ASN A 182 -25.96 -4.23 3.06
C ASN A 182 -24.83 -5.18 3.51
N PRO A 183 -24.14 -4.88 4.63
CA PRO A 183 -22.98 -5.65 5.08
C PRO A 183 -23.28 -7.05 5.58
N VAL A 184 -24.54 -7.38 5.86
CA VAL A 184 -24.92 -8.69 6.44
C VAL A 184 -25.60 -9.63 5.44
N ALA A 185 -25.69 -9.26 4.16
CA ALA A 185 -26.49 -10.01 3.19
C ALA A 185 -25.80 -11.28 2.70
N ILE A 186 -24.48 -11.26 2.53
CA ILE A 186 -23.70 -12.37 1.94
C ILE A 186 -22.32 -12.45 2.61
N ASP A 187 -21.71 -13.62 2.51
CA ASP A 187 -20.31 -13.83 2.94
C ASP A 187 -19.28 -13.61 1.82
N ALA A 188 -17.99 -13.74 2.16
CA ALA A 188 -16.88 -13.54 1.22
C ALA A 188 -16.92 -14.53 0.04
N CYS A 189 -17.24 -15.79 0.30
CA CYS A 189 -17.29 -16.84 -0.73
C CYS A 189 -18.37 -16.55 -1.76
N GLU A 190 -19.58 -16.26 -1.31
CA GLU A 190 -20.69 -15.87 -2.19
C GLU A 190 -20.36 -14.59 -2.98
N MET A 191 -19.69 -13.61 -2.33
CA MET A 191 -19.29 -12.37 -3.01
C MET A 191 -18.24 -12.63 -4.08
N ASN A 192 -17.23 -13.44 -3.80
CA ASN A 192 -16.21 -13.83 -4.77
C ASN A 192 -16.83 -14.55 -5.98
N HIS A 193 -17.76 -15.46 -5.73
CA HIS A 193 -18.48 -16.15 -6.81
C HIS A 193 -19.27 -15.16 -7.69
N ARG A 194 -19.97 -14.21 -7.08
CA ARG A 194 -20.69 -13.16 -7.82
C ARG A 194 -19.76 -12.25 -8.62
N ILE A 195 -18.61 -11.86 -8.07
CA ILE A 195 -17.63 -11.05 -8.80
C ILE A 195 -17.07 -11.83 -10.00
N SER A 196 -16.69 -13.09 -9.80
CA SER A 196 -16.22 -13.96 -10.89
C SER A 196 -17.21 -13.95 -12.05
N ASN A 197 -18.49 -14.18 -11.76
CA ASN A 197 -19.54 -14.24 -12.78
C ASN A 197 -19.84 -12.85 -13.38
N LEU A 198 -20.21 -11.88 -12.56
CA LEU A 198 -20.78 -10.60 -13.03
C LEU A 198 -19.72 -9.64 -13.57
N ALA A 199 -18.56 -9.55 -12.91
CA ALA A 199 -17.50 -8.65 -13.32
C ALA A 199 -16.59 -9.25 -14.40
N TYR A 200 -16.31 -10.55 -14.32
CA TYR A 200 -15.33 -11.21 -15.19
C TYR A 200 -15.92 -12.24 -16.16
N GLY A 201 -17.17 -12.62 -16.01
CA GLY A 201 -17.86 -13.59 -16.88
C GLY A 201 -17.47 -15.05 -16.59
N ASP A 202 -16.88 -15.32 -15.44
CA ASP A 202 -16.56 -16.66 -14.96
C ASP A 202 -17.69 -17.25 -14.12
N GLU A 203 -18.49 -18.10 -14.76
CA GLU A 203 -19.63 -18.78 -14.11
C GLU A 203 -19.18 -19.85 -13.09
N SER A 204 -17.93 -20.30 -13.16
CA SER A 204 -17.40 -21.30 -12.24
C SER A 204 -17.06 -20.74 -10.85
N GLY A 205 -16.81 -19.45 -10.73
CA GLY A 205 -16.35 -18.79 -9.51
C GLY A 205 -14.84 -18.95 -9.22
N TRP A 206 -14.11 -19.73 -10.00
CA TRP A 206 -12.73 -20.12 -9.73
C TRP A 206 -11.73 -18.97 -9.81
N LEU A 207 -12.04 -17.96 -10.63
CA LEU A 207 -11.12 -16.83 -10.82
C LEU A 207 -10.85 -16.10 -9.49
N MET A 208 -11.90 -15.67 -8.82
CA MET A 208 -11.76 -14.98 -7.56
C MET A 208 -11.22 -15.86 -6.43
N ASP A 209 -11.65 -17.12 -6.36
CA ASP A 209 -11.10 -18.08 -5.39
C ASP A 209 -9.60 -18.30 -5.58
N SER A 210 -9.13 -18.28 -6.82
CA SER A 210 -7.71 -18.42 -7.14
C SER A 210 -6.93 -17.15 -6.80
N LEU A 211 -7.47 -15.98 -7.12
CA LEU A 211 -6.83 -14.69 -6.85
C LEU A 211 -6.76 -14.39 -5.34
N ALA A 212 -7.80 -14.70 -4.58
CA ALA A 212 -7.85 -14.45 -3.14
C ALA A 212 -6.76 -15.21 -2.35
N ARG A 213 -6.31 -16.37 -2.85
CA ARG A 213 -5.26 -17.16 -2.21
C ARG A 213 -3.84 -16.67 -2.47
N ILE A 214 -3.63 -15.77 -3.44
CA ILE A 214 -2.26 -15.38 -3.84
C ILE A 214 -1.50 -14.74 -2.68
N ASP A 215 -2.12 -13.85 -1.90
CA ASP A 215 -1.42 -13.14 -0.83
C ASP A 215 -0.95 -14.10 0.28
N SER A 216 -1.74 -15.11 0.63
CA SER A 216 -1.38 -16.11 1.66
C SER A 216 -0.38 -17.13 1.16
N ASP A 217 -0.55 -17.62 -0.06
CA ASP A 217 0.12 -18.84 -0.55
C ASP A 217 1.23 -18.54 -1.56
N GLY A 218 1.11 -17.44 -2.31
CA GLY A 218 1.99 -17.14 -3.43
C GLY A 218 3.11 -16.13 -3.17
N VAL A 219 3.15 -15.45 -2.01
CA VAL A 219 4.05 -14.32 -1.75
C VAL A 219 5.08 -14.64 -0.69
N SER A 220 6.34 -14.89 -1.08
CA SER A 220 7.48 -14.98 -0.14
C SER A 220 8.28 -13.67 -0.04
N PHE A 221 8.38 -12.90 -1.13
CA PHE A 221 9.06 -11.60 -1.14
C PHE A 221 8.10 -10.53 -1.71
N PRO A 222 7.36 -9.83 -0.86
CA PRO A 222 6.42 -8.81 -1.28
C PRO A 222 7.13 -7.52 -1.71
N TRP A 223 6.43 -6.70 -2.49
CA TRP A 223 6.95 -5.44 -3.03
C TRP A 223 7.38 -4.44 -1.95
N ASP A 224 6.62 -4.30 -0.87
CA ASP A 224 6.94 -3.42 0.24
C ASP A 224 8.29 -3.79 0.88
N LEU A 225 8.54 -5.08 1.14
CA LEU A 225 9.82 -5.55 1.67
C LEU A 225 10.97 -5.31 0.66
N ALA A 226 10.70 -5.48 -0.63
CA ALA A 226 11.69 -5.19 -1.67
C ALA A 226 12.08 -3.70 -1.66
N VAL A 227 11.11 -2.81 -1.60
CA VAL A 227 11.35 -1.36 -1.51
C VAL A 227 12.09 -1.01 -0.22
N GLN A 228 11.70 -1.58 0.92
CA GLN A 228 12.41 -1.38 2.19
C GLN A 228 13.90 -1.77 2.09
N VAL A 229 14.21 -2.91 1.47
CA VAL A 229 15.60 -3.35 1.25
C VAL A 229 16.40 -2.32 0.44
N LEU A 230 15.79 -1.65 -0.54
CA LEU A 230 16.44 -0.60 -1.33
C LEU A 230 16.52 0.73 -0.59
N GLU A 231 15.46 1.15 0.09
CA GLU A 231 15.41 2.44 0.78
C GLU A 231 16.37 2.55 1.97
N LEU A 232 16.75 1.43 2.57
CA LEU A 232 17.86 1.40 3.54
C LEU A 232 19.16 1.97 2.95
N GLU A 233 19.36 1.84 1.63
CA GLU A 233 20.50 2.49 0.96
C GLU A 233 20.38 4.02 0.93
N TYR A 234 19.21 4.54 0.63
CA TYR A 234 19.01 6.00 0.55
C TYR A 234 19.05 6.66 1.92
N GLY A 235 18.53 6.01 2.93
CA GLY A 235 18.50 6.54 4.29
C GLY A 235 19.83 6.69 4.95
N SER A 236 20.80 5.83 4.65
CA SER A 236 22.10 5.83 5.29
C SER A 236 23.15 6.71 4.57
N GLY A 237 22.98 6.96 3.27
CA GLY A 237 23.95 7.70 2.44
C GLY A 237 23.81 9.22 2.52
N THR A 238 22.63 9.76 2.81
CA THR A 238 22.33 11.18 2.66
C THR A 238 22.23 11.95 3.97
N GLY A 239 22.22 11.27 5.12
CA GLY A 239 22.00 11.92 6.42
C GLY A 239 20.63 12.62 6.55
N MET A 240 19.74 12.45 5.58
CA MET A 240 18.47 13.17 5.44
C MET A 240 17.25 12.44 5.98
N LEU A 241 17.40 11.21 6.50
CA LEU A 241 16.30 10.62 7.23
C LEU A 241 16.06 11.38 8.52
N ASN A 242 14.97 12.12 8.52
CA ASN A 242 14.41 12.67 9.73
C ASN A 242 14.22 11.51 10.73
N THR A 243 14.61 11.72 11.98
CA THR A 243 14.49 10.75 13.07
C THR A 243 13.07 10.19 13.20
N ASP A 244 12.05 10.87 12.70
CA ASP A 244 10.66 10.44 12.77
C ASP A 244 10.24 9.56 11.62
N VAL A 245 10.73 9.76 10.41
CA VAL A 245 10.56 8.80 9.32
C VAL A 245 11.25 7.50 9.69
N ALA A 246 12.45 7.58 10.29
CA ALA A 246 13.13 6.42 10.84
C ALA A 246 12.31 5.73 11.94
N SER A 247 11.72 6.50 12.84
CA SER A 247 10.87 5.97 13.92
C SER A 247 9.52 5.40 13.41
N TYR A 248 8.97 5.97 12.34
CA TYR A 248 7.76 5.44 11.68
C TYR A 248 8.05 4.12 10.98
N VAL A 249 9.11 4.07 10.19
CA VAL A 249 9.56 2.85 9.52
C VAL A 249 9.93 1.77 10.56
N GLU A 250 10.59 2.15 11.65
CA GLU A 250 10.93 1.26 12.76
C GLU A 250 9.69 0.66 13.41
N ARG A 251 8.66 1.46 13.68
CA ARG A 251 7.39 0.96 14.22
C ARG A 251 6.66 0.06 13.25
N SER A 252 6.63 0.42 11.97
CA SER A 252 6.01 -0.36 10.90
C SER A 252 6.69 -1.70 10.64
N CYS A 253 7.97 -1.79 10.98
CA CYS A 253 8.79 -3.00 10.80
C CYS A 253 9.01 -3.81 12.09
N GLY A 254 8.24 -3.56 13.16
CA GLY A 254 8.26 -4.36 14.37
C GLY A 254 9.25 -3.90 15.46
N GLY A 255 9.62 -2.62 15.47
CA GLY A 255 10.24 -1.98 16.66
C GLY A 255 11.72 -2.24 16.87
N GLU A 256 12.46 -2.79 15.90
CA GLU A 256 13.93 -2.88 15.99
C GLU A 256 14.57 -1.86 15.04
N LEU A 257 15.60 -1.18 15.53
CA LEU A 257 16.39 -0.18 14.80
C LEU A 257 16.90 -0.75 13.45
N MET A 258 16.18 -0.48 12.38
CA MET A 258 16.68 -0.75 11.03
C MET A 258 17.75 0.27 10.61
N PHE A 259 17.81 1.42 11.27
CA PHE A 259 18.68 2.54 11.00
C PHE A 259 19.68 2.79 12.13
N ASP A 260 20.36 1.75 12.57
CA ASP A 260 21.54 1.96 13.40
C ASP A 260 22.61 2.67 12.55
N ARG A 261 22.84 3.94 12.83
CA ARG A 261 23.85 4.76 12.13
C ARG A 261 25.26 4.18 12.21
N ALA A 262 25.50 3.26 13.14
CA ALA A 262 26.78 2.55 13.29
C ALA A 262 26.95 1.41 12.28
N LEU A 263 25.86 0.98 11.59
CA LEU A 263 25.89 -0.10 10.62
C LEU A 263 25.84 0.47 9.20
N GLY A 264 26.68 -0.06 8.33
CA GLY A 264 26.59 0.25 6.89
C GLY A 264 25.30 -0.28 6.28
N CYS A 265 24.88 0.25 5.11
CA CYS A 265 23.68 -0.19 4.39
C CYS A 265 23.62 -1.70 4.18
N ALA A 266 24.74 -2.31 3.81
CA ALA A 266 24.83 -3.76 3.57
C ALA A 266 24.48 -4.56 4.83
N ASP A 267 24.92 -4.11 6.01
CA ASP A 267 24.62 -4.78 7.28
C ASP A 267 23.15 -4.63 7.67
N ALA A 268 22.53 -3.47 7.43
CA ALA A 268 21.13 -3.22 7.66
C ALA A 268 20.25 -4.09 6.73
N ARG A 269 20.58 -4.16 5.43
CA ARG A 269 19.92 -5.04 4.46
C ARG A 269 20.05 -6.51 4.86
N ARG A 270 21.26 -6.92 5.22
CA ARG A 270 21.53 -8.27 5.69
C ARG A 270 20.63 -8.65 6.86
N ARG A 271 20.53 -7.81 7.88
CA ARG A 271 19.68 -8.07 9.05
C ARG A 271 18.21 -8.15 8.68
N LEU A 272 17.71 -7.24 7.83
CA LEU A 272 16.33 -7.26 7.36
C LEU A 272 16.00 -8.55 6.62
N LEU A 273 16.87 -8.99 5.71
CA LEU A 273 16.69 -10.24 4.96
C LEU A 273 16.74 -11.47 5.87
N LEU A 274 17.71 -11.53 6.80
CA LEU A 274 17.84 -12.64 7.74
C LEU A 274 16.64 -12.72 8.70
N ARG A 275 16.07 -11.59 9.12
CA ARG A 275 14.84 -11.56 9.92
C ARG A 275 13.66 -12.19 9.18
N ASN A 276 13.60 -12.02 7.86
CA ASN A 276 12.56 -12.59 7.00
C ASN A 276 12.92 -13.99 6.45
N HIS A 277 13.96 -14.63 6.96
CA HIS A 277 14.51 -15.90 6.47
C HIS A 277 13.42 -16.97 6.23
N ALA A 278 12.61 -17.27 7.25
CA ALA A 278 11.59 -18.31 7.16
C ALA A 278 10.54 -18.04 6.06
N ARG A 279 10.21 -16.77 5.81
CA ARG A 279 9.32 -16.36 4.72
C ARG A 279 10.00 -16.54 3.36
N LEU A 280 11.24 -16.08 3.22
CA LEU A 280 11.97 -16.10 1.96
C LEU A 280 12.30 -17.52 1.50
N GLU A 281 12.51 -18.48 2.43
CA GLU A 281 12.74 -19.88 2.11
C GLU A 281 11.51 -20.61 1.53
N ARG A 282 10.29 -20.09 1.78
CA ARG A 282 9.06 -20.66 1.21
C ARG A 282 8.90 -20.44 -0.30
N ARG A 283 9.83 -19.77 -0.96
CA ARG A 283 9.78 -19.39 -2.38
C ARG A 283 9.25 -20.50 -3.30
N ARG A 284 9.69 -21.75 -3.12
CA ARG A 284 9.31 -22.85 -4.01
C ARG A 284 7.81 -23.21 -3.90
N ASP A 285 7.27 -23.17 -2.67
CA ASP A 285 5.87 -23.45 -2.43
C ASP A 285 5.01 -22.29 -2.94
N CYS A 286 5.45 -21.06 -2.72
CA CYS A 286 4.81 -19.87 -3.26
C CYS A 286 4.79 -19.86 -4.79
N ASP A 287 5.91 -20.16 -5.45
CA ASP A 287 5.97 -20.26 -6.92
C ASP A 287 5.02 -21.33 -7.47
N ARG A 288 4.86 -22.46 -6.76
CA ARG A 288 3.91 -23.50 -7.16
C ARG A 288 2.47 -23.00 -7.07
N ALA A 289 2.12 -22.37 -5.97
CA ALA A 289 0.77 -21.78 -5.79
C ALA A 289 0.46 -20.75 -6.89
N LEU A 290 1.42 -19.90 -7.27
CA LEU A 290 1.25 -18.93 -8.35
C LEU A 290 1.09 -19.60 -9.73
N ILE A 291 1.81 -20.70 -10.01
CA ILE A 291 1.66 -21.46 -11.26
C ILE A 291 0.29 -22.12 -11.32
N ASP A 292 -0.14 -22.76 -10.23
CA ASP A 292 -1.44 -23.43 -10.16
C ASP A 292 -2.59 -22.42 -10.33
N CYS A 293 -2.50 -21.27 -9.65
CA CYS A 293 -3.42 -20.16 -9.83
C CYS A 293 -3.45 -19.66 -11.28
N GLY A 294 -2.29 -19.40 -11.88
CA GLY A 294 -2.18 -18.94 -13.26
C GLY A 294 -2.79 -19.91 -14.26
N SER A 295 -2.60 -21.20 -14.06
CA SER A 295 -3.19 -22.24 -14.93
C SER A 295 -4.72 -22.27 -14.82
N ALA A 296 -5.26 -22.16 -13.61
CA ALA A 296 -6.71 -22.09 -13.37
C ALA A 296 -7.31 -20.81 -14.00
N VAL A 297 -6.68 -19.67 -13.77
CA VAL A 297 -7.12 -18.38 -14.31
C VAL A 297 -7.18 -18.36 -15.83
N VAL A 298 -6.15 -18.87 -16.51
CA VAL A 298 -6.14 -18.91 -17.98
C VAL A 298 -7.19 -19.84 -18.54
N ALA A 299 -7.43 -20.99 -17.90
CA ALA A 299 -8.49 -21.91 -18.33
C ALA A 299 -9.90 -21.25 -18.27
N VAL A 300 -10.11 -20.36 -17.30
CA VAL A 300 -11.39 -19.63 -17.14
C VAL A 300 -11.51 -18.45 -18.12
N LEU A 301 -10.40 -17.73 -18.39
CA LEU A 301 -10.41 -16.50 -19.18
C LEU A 301 -10.28 -16.72 -20.69
N ASP A 302 -10.22 -17.97 -21.16
CA ASP A 302 -10.06 -18.26 -22.60
C ASP A 302 -11.26 -17.74 -23.39
N GLY A 303 -11.15 -16.50 -23.85
CA GLY A 303 -12.06 -15.81 -24.75
C GLY A 303 -13.24 -15.05 -24.13
N SER A 304 -13.42 -15.02 -22.82
CA SER A 304 -14.62 -14.42 -22.18
C SER A 304 -14.33 -13.27 -21.19
N ALA A 305 -13.07 -12.86 -21.03
CA ALA A 305 -12.67 -11.86 -20.05
C ALA A 305 -13.43 -10.53 -20.19
N ARG A 306 -14.06 -10.08 -19.11
CA ARG A 306 -14.72 -8.79 -18.94
C ARG A 306 -13.94 -7.90 -17.96
N GLY A 307 -14.37 -6.67 -17.78
CA GLY A 307 -13.80 -5.77 -16.78
C GLY A 307 -12.34 -5.35 -17.00
N GLY A 308 -11.82 -5.50 -18.25
CA GLY A 308 -10.43 -5.13 -18.58
C GLY A 308 -9.38 -6.12 -18.12
N LEU A 309 -9.75 -7.17 -17.37
CA LEU A 309 -8.85 -8.23 -16.97
C LEU A 309 -8.60 -9.16 -18.17
N ASN A 310 -7.35 -9.33 -18.57
CA ASN A 310 -6.97 -10.20 -19.67
C ASN A 310 -5.86 -11.17 -19.24
N PRO A 311 -5.69 -12.32 -19.94
CA PRO A 311 -4.68 -13.32 -19.60
C PRO A 311 -3.26 -12.75 -19.55
N GLU A 312 -2.90 -11.86 -20.48
CA GLU A 312 -1.55 -11.28 -20.52
C GLU A 312 -1.25 -10.41 -19.29
N LEU A 313 -2.23 -9.59 -18.84
CA LEU A 313 -2.11 -8.82 -17.61
C LEU A 313 -1.85 -9.74 -16.41
N LEU A 314 -2.67 -10.77 -16.26
CA LEU A 314 -2.53 -11.71 -15.14
C LEU A 314 -1.19 -12.44 -15.18
N TRP A 315 -0.75 -12.88 -16.37
CA TRP A 315 0.56 -13.51 -16.51
C TRP A 315 1.71 -12.57 -16.16
N VAL A 316 1.64 -11.30 -16.57
CA VAL A 316 2.66 -10.30 -16.21
C VAL A 316 2.73 -10.11 -14.70
N MET A 317 1.58 -10.04 -14.01
CA MET A 317 1.54 -9.86 -12.56
C MET A 317 2.01 -11.12 -11.80
N LEU A 318 1.57 -12.31 -12.23
CA LEU A 318 2.00 -13.59 -11.65
C LEU A 318 3.51 -13.82 -11.85
N ASP A 319 4.02 -13.57 -13.06
CA ASP A 319 5.46 -13.68 -13.36
C ASP A 319 6.27 -12.66 -12.54
N GLY A 320 5.76 -11.44 -12.37
CA GLY A 320 6.38 -10.42 -11.51
C GLY A 320 6.56 -10.91 -10.08
N GLN A 321 5.49 -11.39 -9.46
CA GLN A 321 5.56 -11.93 -8.09
C GLN A 321 6.52 -13.15 -8.00
N ARG A 322 6.51 -14.05 -8.98
CA ARG A 322 7.44 -15.19 -9.02
C ARG A 322 8.90 -14.76 -9.14
N LEU A 323 9.18 -13.74 -9.95
CA LEU A 323 10.53 -13.20 -10.09
C LEU A 323 10.98 -12.53 -8.79
N PHE A 324 10.08 -11.80 -8.10
CA PHE A 324 10.38 -11.23 -6.80
C PHE A 324 10.57 -12.31 -5.72
N ASN A 325 9.77 -13.37 -5.70
CA ASN A 325 10.01 -14.51 -4.81
C ASN A 325 11.42 -15.11 -5.02
N ARG A 326 11.85 -15.28 -6.27
CA ARG A 326 13.20 -15.74 -6.62
C ARG A 326 14.29 -14.74 -6.21
N LEU A 327 14.00 -13.44 -6.38
CA LEU A 327 14.88 -12.36 -5.96
C LEU A 327 15.12 -12.41 -4.45
N GLY A 328 14.05 -12.52 -3.64
CA GLY A 328 14.15 -12.62 -2.19
C GLY A 328 15.02 -13.79 -1.73
N GLU A 329 14.91 -14.97 -2.39
CA GLU A 329 15.76 -16.13 -2.12
C GLU A 329 17.24 -15.86 -2.45
N GLU A 330 17.53 -15.20 -3.59
CA GLU A 330 18.92 -14.87 -3.97
C GLU A 330 19.51 -13.77 -3.05
N LEU A 331 18.70 -12.80 -2.64
CA LEU A 331 19.12 -11.79 -1.67
C LEU A 331 19.40 -12.41 -0.28
N LEU A 332 18.62 -13.41 0.14
CA LEU A 332 18.87 -14.15 1.36
C LEU A 332 20.20 -14.90 1.31
N VAL A 333 20.53 -15.52 0.17
CA VAL A 333 21.83 -16.16 -0.06
C VAL A 333 22.97 -15.14 0.08
N LEU A 334 22.83 -13.95 -0.51
CA LEU A 334 23.82 -12.88 -0.38
C LEU A 334 23.91 -12.36 1.08
N ALA A 335 22.81 -12.31 1.79
CA ALA A 335 22.76 -11.89 3.19
C ALA A 335 23.40 -12.92 4.14
N GLY A 336 23.31 -14.21 3.82
CA GLY A 336 23.90 -15.30 4.59
C GLY A 336 25.43 -15.27 4.61
N GLY A 337 26.04 -14.78 3.55
CA GLY A 337 27.48 -14.82 3.34
C GLY A 337 27.99 -16.20 2.95
N GLU A 338 29.29 -16.33 2.85
CA GLU A 338 29.96 -17.59 2.47
C GLU A 338 30.23 -18.49 3.69
N ASP A 339 30.24 -19.79 3.49
CA ASP A 339 30.75 -20.74 4.48
C ASP A 339 32.27 -20.58 4.64
N ALA A 340 32.86 -21.28 5.61
CA ALA A 340 34.33 -21.25 5.87
C ALA A 340 35.18 -21.64 4.66
N CYS A 341 34.63 -22.32 3.65
CA CYS A 341 35.28 -22.70 2.40
C CYS A 341 35.05 -21.70 1.27
N GLY A 342 34.17 -20.68 1.43
CA GLY A 342 33.86 -19.72 0.37
C GLY A 342 33.07 -20.29 -0.81
N THR A 343 32.51 -21.49 -0.68
CA THR A 343 31.79 -22.20 -1.76
C THR A 343 30.28 -22.23 -1.60
N LYS A 344 29.80 -22.06 -0.38
CA LYS A 344 28.41 -22.07 -0.01
C LYS A 344 28.13 -20.97 1.00
N ASP A 345 26.91 -20.48 1.02
CA ASP A 345 26.42 -19.58 2.05
C ASP A 345 25.96 -20.32 3.31
N VAL A 346 25.51 -19.56 4.32
CA VAL A 346 24.99 -20.12 5.58
C VAL A 346 23.73 -20.97 5.40
N THR A 347 23.04 -20.91 4.24
CA THR A 347 21.91 -21.77 3.90
C THR A 347 22.36 -23.07 3.24
N GLY A 348 23.67 -23.28 3.04
CA GLY A 348 24.26 -24.46 2.40
C GLY A 348 24.16 -24.47 0.87
N ARG A 349 23.82 -23.35 0.24
CA ARG A 349 23.69 -23.23 -1.24
C ARG A 349 24.99 -22.76 -1.87
N ALA A 350 25.25 -23.25 -3.09
CA ALA A 350 26.38 -22.76 -3.87
C ALA A 350 26.13 -21.35 -4.37
N LEU A 351 27.13 -20.48 -4.26
CA LEU A 351 27.13 -19.14 -4.86
C LEU A 351 27.21 -19.27 -6.39
N ASP A 352 26.15 -18.84 -7.10
CA ASP A 352 26.03 -19.00 -8.56
C ASP A 352 25.82 -17.64 -9.25
N ALA A 353 26.92 -17.06 -9.72
CA ALA A 353 26.90 -15.80 -10.48
C ALA A 353 26.07 -15.90 -11.76
N SER A 354 26.09 -17.06 -12.46
CA SER A 354 25.31 -17.23 -13.68
C SER A 354 23.81 -17.26 -13.42
N ARG A 355 23.40 -17.83 -12.31
CA ARG A 355 21.99 -17.83 -11.87
C ARG A 355 21.51 -16.41 -11.55
N ARG A 356 22.31 -15.63 -10.83
CA ARG A 356 22.02 -14.23 -10.52
C ARG A 356 21.95 -13.36 -11.79
N ALA A 357 22.91 -13.54 -12.71
CA ALA A 357 22.89 -12.81 -13.98
C ALA A 357 21.64 -13.12 -14.83
N ARG A 358 21.22 -14.39 -14.87
CA ARG A 358 19.96 -14.77 -15.54
C ARG A 358 18.73 -14.12 -14.86
N LEU A 359 18.65 -14.17 -13.54
CA LEU A 359 17.54 -13.53 -12.81
C LEU A 359 17.49 -12.02 -13.05
N ALA A 360 18.64 -11.35 -13.10
CA ALA A 360 18.72 -9.92 -13.46
C ALA A 360 18.13 -9.65 -14.85
N ALA A 361 18.51 -10.48 -15.84
CA ALA A 361 17.95 -10.36 -17.20
C ALA A 361 16.44 -10.68 -17.24
N ASP A 362 15.99 -11.70 -16.50
CA ASP A 362 14.57 -12.05 -16.40
C ASP A 362 13.74 -10.89 -15.82
N LEU A 363 14.23 -10.19 -14.79
CA LEU A 363 13.59 -9.01 -14.19
C LEU A 363 13.47 -7.86 -15.20
N GLU A 364 14.52 -7.60 -15.97
CA GLU A 364 14.53 -6.54 -16.99
C GLU A 364 13.55 -6.86 -18.13
N LEU A 365 13.54 -8.11 -18.62
CA LEU A 365 12.58 -8.55 -19.64
C LEU A 365 11.14 -8.52 -19.14
N TRP A 366 10.90 -8.92 -17.91
CA TRP A 366 9.59 -8.80 -17.29
C TRP A 366 9.13 -7.35 -17.23
N PHE A 367 10.02 -6.42 -16.83
CA PHE A 367 9.67 -5.01 -16.74
C PHE A 367 9.22 -4.45 -18.09
N GLU A 368 9.78 -4.87 -19.22
CA GLU A 368 9.31 -4.42 -20.53
C GLU A 368 7.88 -4.88 -20.84
N ARG A 369 7.50 -6.09 -20.46
CA ARG A 369 6.11 -6.57 -20.57
C ARG A 369 5.19 -5.80 -19.62
N TYR A 370 5.62 -5.59 -18.38
CA TYR A 370 4.90 -4.81 -17.38
C TYR A 370 4.67 -3.37 -17.87
N ARG A 371 5.68 -2.73 -18.44
CA ARG A 371 5.59 -1.38 -19.00
C ARG A 371 4.50 -1.25 -20.06
N VAL A 372 4.32 -2.27 -20.89
CA VAL A 372 3.24 -2.29 -21.90
C VAL A 372 1.86 -2.30 -21.23
N GLN A 373 1.67 -3.14 -20.20
CA GLN A 373 0.41 -3.18 -19.45
C GLN A 373 0.15 -1.87 -18.71
N TRP A 374 1.15 -1.32 -18.04
CA TRP A 374 1.06 -0.04 -17.35
C TRP A 374 0.62 1.10 -18.30
N LEU A 375 1.30 1.25 -19.43
CA LEU A 375 1.03 2.34 -20.38
C LEU A 375 -0.32 2.20 -21.09
N SER A 376 -1.00 1.05 -21.00
CA SER A 376 -2.36 0.88 -21.50
C SER A 376 -3.42 1.62 -20.67
N ILE A 377 -3.12 1.94 -19.39
CA ILE A 377 -4.05 2.59 -18.46
C ILE A 377 -3.45 3.78 -17.72
N GLY A 378 -2.14 3.86 -17.59
CA GLY A 378 -1.40 4.85 -16.83
C GLY A 378 -0.50 5.74 -17.67
N ARG A 379 0.07 6.76 -17.03
CA ARG A 379 1.09 7.63 -17.61
C ARG A 379 2.49 7.23 -17.10
N TYR A 380 3.52 7.77 -17.74
CA TYR A 380 4.91 7.36 -17.52
C TYR A 380 5.47 7.69 -16.12
N ALA A 381 4.94 8.70 -15.42
CA ALA A 381 5.56 9.27 -14.23
C ALA A 381 5.97 8.24 -13.15
N GLU A 382 5.01 7.46 -12.63
CA GLU A 382 5.27 6.48 -11.58
C GLU A 382 5.99 5.22 -12.08
N LEU A 383 5.88 4.92 -13.36
CA LEU A 383 6.59 3.80 -13.99
C LEU A 383 8.11 3.91 -13.82
N ALA A 384 8.65 5.14 -13.82
CA ALA A 384 10.07 5.38 -13.60
C ALA A 384 10.53 4.92 -12.19
N ARG A 385 9.66 5.03 -11.19
CA ARG A 385 9.95 4.56 -9.83
C ARG A 385 9.99 3.04 -9.75
N ILE A 386 9.07 2.37 -10.43
CA ILE A 386 9.07 0.90 -10.54
C ILE A 386 10.31 0.42 -11.30
N ALA A 387 10.66 1.08 -12.40
CA ALA A 387 11.87 0.82 -13.16
C ALA A 387 13.12 0.91 -12.26
N HIS A 388 13.22 1.96 -11.44
CA HIS A 388 14.33 2.14 -10.52
C HIS A 388 14.49 0.94 -9.57
N VAL A 389 13.41 0.43 -9.01
CA VAL A 389 13.43 -0.76 -8.13
C VAL A 389 13.98 -1.97 -8.90
N VAL A 390 13.45 -2.23 -10.09
CA VAL A 390 13.86 -3.40 -10.91
C VAL A 390 15.34 -3.32 -11.30
N TRP A 391 15.80 -2.17 -11.82
CA TRP A 391 17.19 -1.99 -12.23
C TRP A 391 18.16 -2.04 -11.07
N SER A 392 17.80 -1.48 -9.92
CA SER A 392 18.64 -1.55 -8.72
C SER A 392 18.87 -2.97 -8.25
N PHE A 393 17.84 -3.81 -8.26
CA PHE A 393 18.00 -5.23 -7.93
C PHE A 393 18.77 -6.01 -9.02
N ALA A 394 18.56 -5.70 -10.28
CA ALA A 394 19.35 -6.31 -11.37
C ALA A 394 20.84 -6.01 -11.19
N ASP A 395 21.21 -4.79 -10.77
CA ASP A 395 22.60 -4.42 -10.48
C ASP A 395 23.16 -5.12 -9.23
N ILE A 396 22.38 -5.22 -8.15
CA ILE A 396 22.76 -5.98 -6.94
C ILE A 396 23.05 -7.44 -7.31
N LEU A 397 22.18 -8.08 -8.09
CA LEU A 397 22.36 -9.45 -8.53
C LEU A 397 23.63 -9.64 -9.37
N ARG A 398 23.93 -8.71 -10.28
CA ARG A 398 25.14 -8.76 -11.12
C ARG A 398 26.42 -8.55 -10.31
N ARG A 399 26.39 -7.61 -9.38
CA ARG A 399 27.53 -7.36 -8.48
C ARG A 399 27.76 -8.52 -7.51
N GLY A 400 26.71 -9.25 -7.13
CA GLY A 400 26.77 -10.34 -6.15
C GLY A 400 27.04 -9.85 -4.73
N ALA A 401 26.65 -8.61 -4.43
CA ALA A 401 26.78 -7.97 -3.11
C ALA A 401 25.57 -7.08 -2.81
N LEU A 402 25.17 -7.05 -1.53
CA LEU A 402 24.05 -6.26 -1.04
C LEU A 402 24.37 -4.77 -0.99
#